data_293383e82795a39711b10ec1befee19f
#
_entry.id   293383e82795a39711b10ec1befee19f
#
_cell.length_a   1.000
_cell.length_b   1.000
_cell.length_c   1.000
_cell.angle_alpha   90.00
_cell.angle_beta   90.00
_cell.angle_gamma   90.00
#
_symmetry.space_group_name_H-M   'P 1'
#
loop_
_entity.id
_entity.type
_entity.pdbx_description
1 polymer ?
#
loop_
_entity_poly.entity_id
_entity_poly.type
_entity_poly.pdbx_seq_one_letter_code
_entity_poly.pdbx_strand_id
1 'polypeptide(L)'
;MIKIQTTLGDITVRLYDETPKHRDNFIKLVREGFYDGTLFHRVIKDFMIQGGDPESKGAPKGKALGTGDTGYTIPAEFVYPKYFHKRGALSAARLGDEVNPNRESSGCQFYIVWGKVYKPQELKQMERQLEMQQEQTIFNALAKKHRDEIMTLRRNRDRTGLQRLQDELVEETQQKSKQMGKPKFTEEQVQAYTTVGGTPFLDNQYTVFGEVVEGLDVVEKIQNVATKRDDRPKDDIAMTMTIVEEG
;
A
#
# COMPACT_ATOMS: atom_id res chain seq x y z
N MET A 1 -1.67 20.45 9.14
CA MET A 1 -0.53 19.53 8.87
C MET A 1 -0.11 18.79 10.15
N ILE A 2 0.67 17.71 10.02
CA ILE A 2 1.23 16.96 11.17
C ILE A 2 2.74 16.99 11.08
N LYS A 3 3.39 17.33 12.19
CA LYS A 3 4.83 17.30 12.34
C LYS A 3 5.23 16.03 13.09
N ILE A 4 6.10 15.22 12.47
CA ILE A 4 6.69 14.00 13.03
C ILE A 4 8.12 14.34 13.40
N GLN A 5 8.38 14.42 14.69
CA GLN A 5 9.72 14.70 15.21
C GLN A 5 10.44 13.39 15.49
N THR A 6 11.63 13.22 14.95
CA THR A 6 12.46 12.03 15.14
C THR A 6 13.86 12.38 15.61
N THR A 7 14.62 11.38 16.04
CA THR A 7 16.03 11.54 16.41
C THR A 7 16.92 11.93 15.22
N LEU A 8 16.45 11.80 13.98
CA LEU A 8 17.18 12.13 12.75
C LEU A 8 16.71 13.42 12.08
N GLY A 9 15.70 14.08 12.64
CA GLY A 9 15.11 15.32 12.16
C GLY A 9 13.60 15.27 12.11
N ASP A 10 13.00 16.33 11.62
CA ASP A 10 11.55 16.52 11.55
C ASP A 10 11.03 16.24 10.14
N ILE A 11 9.85 15.64 10.07
CA ILE A 11 9.10 15.39 8.85
C ILE A 11 7.74 16.06 9.00
N THR A 12 7.32 16.89 8.05
CA THR A 12 5.98 17.48 8.02
C THR A 12 5.16 16.81 6.94
N VAL A 13 3.96 16.35 7.30
CA VAL A 13 3.02 15.71 6.37
C VAL A 13 1.74 16.52 6.29
N ARG A 14 1.19 16.60 5.07
CA ARG A 14 -0.15 17.10 4.80
C ARG A 14 -1.08 15.91 4.62
N LEU A 15 -2.27 15.96 5.22
CA LEU A 15 -3.30 14.93 5.06
C LEU A 15 -4.31 15.37 3.98
N TYR A 16 -4.89 14.38 3.29
CA TYR A 16 -5.83 14.64 2.20
C TYR A 16 -7.27 14.66 2.69
N ASP A 17 -8.06 15.60 2.17
CA ASP A 17 -9.47 15.77 2.54
C ASP A 17 -10.38 14.68 1.96
N GLU A 18 -9.98 14.09 0.83
CA GLU A 18 -10.74 13.05 0.15
C GLU A 18 -10.60 11.66 0.80
N THR A 19 -9.77 11.54 1.82
CA THR A 19 -9.65 10.33 2.66
C THR A 19 -10.01 10.64 4.12
N PRO A 20 -11.25 11.11 4.39
CA PRO A 20 -11.61 11.70 5.68
C PRO A 20 -11.52 10.72 6.84
N LYS A 21 -11.81 9.43 6.64
CA LYS A 21 -11.73 8.41 7.70
C LYS A 21 -10.30 8.22 8.17
N HIS A 22 -9.34 8.11 7.25
CA HIS A 22 -7.92 7.99 7.59
C HIS A 22 -7.38 9.29 8.15
N ARG A 23 -7.71 10.44 7.53
CA ARG A 23 -7.31 11.77 8.02
C ARG A 23 -7.76 12.01 9.45
N ASP A 24 -9.05 11.87 9.72
CA ASP A 24 -9.64 12.20 11.02
C ASP A 24 -9.17 11.24 12.12
N ASN A 25 -9.01 9.95 11.80
CA ASN A 25 -8.44 8.97 12.71
C ASN A 25 -6.98 9.29 13.04
N PHE A 26 -6.15 9.64 12.03
CA PHE A 26 -4.75 9.98 12.25
C PHE A 26 -4.61 11.22 13.13
N ILE A 27 -5.40 12.28 12.85
CA ILE A 27 -5.47 13.50 13.67
C ILE A 27 -5.88 13.18 15.12
N LYS A 28 -6.89 12.32 15.31
CA LYS A 28 -7.33 11.90 16.64
C LYS A 28 -6.20 11.25 17.41
N LEU A 29 -5.52 10.27 16.82
CA LEU A 29 -4.41 9.56 17.47
C LEU A 29 -3.22 10.48 17.78
N VAL A 30 -2.92 11.45 16.93
CA VAL A 30 -1.90 12.49 17.20
C VAL A 30 -2.31 13.34 18.40
N ARG A 31 -3.56 13.81 18.48
CA ARG A 31 -4.06 14.60 19.62
C ARG A 31 -4.02 13.84 20.93
N GLU A 32 -4.24 12.56 20.89
CA GLU A 32 -4.21 11.66 22.07
C GLU A 32 -2.78 11.30 22.50
N GLY A 33 -1.73 11.75 21.77
CA GLY A 33 -0.34 11.37 22.03
C GLY A 33 -0.08 9.89 21.77
N PHE A 34 -0.95 9.23 20.97
CA PHE A 34 -0.84 7.79 20.69
C PHE A 34 0.51 7.42 20.09
N TYR A 35 1.04 8.24 19.21
CA TYR A 35 2.30 7.96 18.51
C TYR A 35 3.56 8.31 19.30
N ASP A 36 3.43 9.03 20.44
CA ASP A 36 4.59 9.49 21.20
C ASP A 36 5.38 8.32 21.78
N GLY A 37 6.66 8.26 21.39
CA GLY A 37 7.57 7.18 21.78
C GLY A 37 7.44 5.90 20.94
N THR A 38 6.53 5.84 19.95
CA THR A 38 6.51 4.73 18.97
C THR A 38 7.71 4.85 18.04
N LEU A 39 8.07 3.74 17.39
CA LEU A 39 9.24 3.65 16.54
C LEU A 39 8.87 3.56 15.07
N PHE A 40 9.78 4.00 14.19
CA PHE A 40 9.87 3.46 12.85
C PHE A 40 10.45 2.04 12.95
N HIS A 41 9.56 1.08 13.19
CA HIS A 41 9.93 -0.29 13.56
C HIS A 41 10.30 -1.17 12.37
N ARG A 42 9.96 -0.77 11.14
CA ARG A 42 10.28 -1.50 9.92
C ARG A 42 10.74 -0.53 8.84
N VAL A 43 11.97 -0.72 8.39
CA VAL A 43 12.61 0.13 7.37
C VAL A 43 13.20 -0.77 6.30
N ILE A 44 12.74 -0.59 5.07
CA ILE A 44 13.26 -1.30 3.91
C ILE A 44 13.80 -0.28 2.91
N LYS A 45 15.09 -0.35 2.65
CA LYS A 45 15.77 0.54 1.70
C LYS A 45 15.14 0.45 0.32
N ASP A 46 15.03 1.60 -0.35
CA ASP A 46 14.41 1.76 -1.66
C ASP A 46 12.95 1.28 -1.74
N PHE A 47 12.28 1.23 -0.56
CA PHE A 47 10.89 0.87 -0.46
C PHE A 47 10.10 1.82 0.44
N MET A 48 10.19 1.69 1.77
CA MET A 48 9.38 2.49 2.70
C MET A 48 9.95 2.50 4.12
N ILE A 49 9.47 3.45 4.93
CA ILE A 49 9.65 3.46 6.37
C ILE A 49 8.27 3.33 7.04
N GLN A 50 8.11 2.40 7.95
CA GLN A 50 6.83 2.05 8.59
C GLN A 50 6.92 2.26 10.11
N GLY A 51 5.85 2.84 10.66
CA GLY A 51 5.70 3.10 12.08
C GLY A 51 4.25 2.96 12.56
N GLY A 52 4.01 3.40 13.79
CA GLY A 52 2.66 3.45 14.37
C GLY A 52 2.25 2.20 15.16
N ASP A 53 3.15 1.24 15.36
CA ASP A 53 2.89 0.11 16.24
C ASP A 53 2.97 0.55 17.73
N PRO A 54 1.86 0.49 18.50
CA PRO A 54 1.87 0.89 19.91
C PRO A 54 2.77 0.01 20.77
N GLU A 55 3.01 -1.24 20.39
CA GLU A 55 3.90 -2.15 21.10
C GLU A 55 5.39 -1.82 20.91
N SER A 56 5.70 -0.89 20.00
CA SER A 56 7.06 -0.41 19.78
C SER A 56 7.55 0.56 20.86
N LYS A 57 6.65 1.15 21.67
CA LYS A 57 7.02 2.07 22.75
C LYS A 57 7.90 1.37 23.79
N GLY A 58 9.14 1.83 23.93
CA GLY A 58 10.08 1.24 24.89
C GLY A 58 10.39 -0.23 24.66
N ALA A 59 10.13 -0.75 23.47
CA ALA A 59 10.32 -2.15 23.15
C ALA A 59 11.77 -2.59 23.29
N PRO A 60 12.07 -3.66 24.05
CA PRO A 60 13.43 -4.16 24.20
C PRO A 60 14.00 -4.60 22.85
N LYS A 61 15.33 -4.58 22.76
CA LYS A 61 16.03 -5.07 21.57
C LYS A 61 15.69 -6.57 21.37
N GLY A 62 15.23 -6.91 20.16
CA GLY A 62 14.88 -8.30 19.80
C GLY A 62 13.38 -8.62 19.96
N LYS A 63 12.55 -7.74 20.51
CA LYS A 63 11.10 -7.92 20.46
C LYS A 63 10.63 -7.80 19.01
N ALA A 64 9.84 -8.77 18.55
CA ALA A 64 9.14 -8.70 17.27
C ALA A 64 8.09 -7.58 17.34
N LEU A 65 8.01 -6.75 16.31
CA LEU A 65 7.13 -5.60 16.20
C LEU A 65 6.31 -5.69 14.90
N GLY A 66 5.28 -4.85 14.79
CA GLY A 66 4.41 -4.77 13.63
C GLY A 66 3.07 -5.49 13.77
N THR A 67 2.80 -6.08 14.94
CA THR A 67 1.52 -6.77 15.23
C THR A 67 0.60 -5.96 16.14
N GLY A 68 1.10 -4.87 16.76
CA GLY A 68 0.29 -3.99 17.57
C GLY A 68 -0.74 -3.22 16.77
N ASP A 69 -1.93 -3.04 17.30
CA ASP A 69 -3.03 -2.32 16.67
C ASP A 69 -3.86 -1.51 17.67
N THR A 70 -4.91 -0.87 17.17
CA THR A 70 -5.88 -0.09 17.96
C THR A 70 -7.11 -0.90 18.37
N GLY A 71 -7.21 -2.15 17.95
CA GLY A 71 -8.40 -2.98 18.11
C GLY A 71 -9.52 -2.69 17.11
N TYR A 72 -9.25 -1.86 16.09
CA TYR A 72 -10.17 -1.58 14.99
C TYR A 72 -9.43 -1.37 13.66
N THR A 73 -10.15 -1.52 12.56
CA THR A 73 -9.69 -1.26 11.20
C THR A 73 -10.43 -0.07 10.59
N ILE A 74 -9.89 0.50 9.53
CA ILE A 74 -10.48 1.61 8.78
C ILE A 74 -10.82 1.10 7.36
N PRO A 75 -12.08 1.24 6.91
CA PRO A 75 -12.44 0.91 5.55
C PRO A 75 -11.57 1.63 4.53
N ALA A 76 -11.15 0.92 3.48
CA ALA A 76 -10.29 1.48 2.43
C ALA A 76 -10.91 2.73 1.79
N GLU A 77 -10.06 3.72 1.53
CA GLU A 77 -10.40 4.97 0.83
C GLU A 77 -9.44 5.16 -0.36
N PHE A 78 -9.65 4.35 -1.41
CA PHE A 78 -8.81 4.43 -2.61
C PHE A 78 -9.27 5.57 -3.51
N VAL A 79 -8.50 6.64 -3.57
CA VAL A 79 -8.72 7.81 -4.44
C VAL A 79 -7.75 7.75 -5.62
N TYR A 80 -7.67 6.58 -6.23
CA TYR A 80 -6.80 6.31 -7.37
C TYR A 80 -7.48 6.72 -8.70
N PRO A 81 -6.78 7.28 -9.68
CA PRO A 81 -5.33 7.52 -9.75
C PRO A 81 -4.87 8.88 -9.17
N LYS A 82 -5.73 9.68 -8.54
CA LYS A 82 -5.37 10.99 -8.00
C LYS A 82 -4.28 10.89 -6.93
N TYR A 83 -4.42 9.94 -6.01
CA TYR A 83 -3.43 9.66 -4.97
C TYR A 83 -2.79 8.31 -5.23
N PHE A 84 -1.47 8.32 -5.35
CA PHE A 84 -0.67 7.16 -5.69
C PHE A 84 0.66 7.16 -4.90
N HIS A 85 1.37 6.05 -4.94
CA HIS A 85 2.56 5.81 -4.10
C HIS A 85 3.82 6.44 -4.67
N LYS A 86 3.80 7.75 -4.97
CA LYS A 86 5.02 8.53 -5.26
C LYS A 86 5.88 8.61 -4.01
N ARG A 87 7.18 8.92 -4.16
CA ARG A 87 8.06 9.20 -3.03
C ARG A 87 7.48 10.28 -2.14
N GLY A 88 7.48 10.02 -0.83
CA GLY A 88 6.88 10.91 0.17
C GLY A 88 5.39 10.69 0.41
N ALA A 89 4.72 9.78 -0.31
CA ALA A 89 3.34 9.42 -0.02
C ALA A 89 3.21 8.81 1.39
N LEU A 90 2.22 9.29 2.15
CA LEU A 90 1.83 8.74 3.45
C LEU A 90 0.65 7.80 3.25
N SER A 91 0.83 6.55 3.63
CA SER A 91 -0.12 5.47 3.35
C SER A 91 -0.39 4.62 4.58
N ALA A 92 -1.56 4.01 4.65
CA ALA A 92 -1.94 3.13 5.75
C ALA A 92 -1.47 1.69 5.49
N ALA A 93 -0.85 1.08 6.50
CA ALA A 93 -0.53 -0.34 6.48
C ALA A 93 -1.81 -1.18 6.62
N ARG A 94 -1.77 -2.43 6.19
CA ARG A 94 -2.87 -3.39 6.33
C ARG A 94 -2.39 -4.83 6.26
N LEU A 95 -3.23 -5.74 6.70
CA LEU A 95 -3.02 -7.17 6.52
C LEU A 95 -3.23 -7.58 5.05
N GLY A 96 -2.66 -8.70 4.65
CA GLY A 96 -2.78 -9.23 3.29
C GLY A 96 -4.22 -9.69 2.94
N ASP A 97 -4.52 -9.73 1.64
CA ASP A 97 -5.86 -10.02 1.10
C ASP A 97 -6.41 -11.38 1.56
N GLU A 98 -5.56 -12.34 1.92
CA GLU A 98 -5.98 -13.68 2.39
C GLU A 98 -6.77 -13.63 3.70
N VAL A 99 -6.39 -12.72 4.59
CA VAL A 99 -7.04 -12.53 5.91
C VAL A 99 -7.86 -11.24 5.99
N ASN A 100 -7.72 -10.38 4.98
CA ASN A 100 -8.36 -9.06 4.91
C ASN A 100 -8.86 -8.78 3.47
N PRO A 101 -9.85 -9.51 2.99
CA PRO A 101 -10.33 -9.39 1.61
C PRO A 101 -10.96 -8.02 1.31
N ASN A 102 -11.42 -7.29 2.32
CA ASN A 102 -11.98 -5.95 2.19
C ASN A 102 -10.89 -4.86 2.11
N ARG A 103 -9.62 -5.25 2.27
CA ARG A 103 -8.46 -4.34 2.25
C ARG A 103 -8.57 -3.18 3.25
N GLU A 104 -9.19 -3.43 4.39
CA GLU A 104 -9.28 -2.46 5.46
C GLU A 104 -7.88 -2.14 6.00
N SER A 105 -7.67 -0.87 6.33
CA SER A 105 -6.40 -0.40 6.86
C SER A 105 -6.28 -0.67 8.36
N SER A 106 -5.05 -0.83 8.85
CA SER A 106 -4.75 -0.74 10.28
C SER A 106 -5.22 0.60 10.85
N GLY A 107 -5.75 0.57 12.06
CA GLY A 107 -6.17 1.78 12.76
C GLY A 107 -5.01 2.72 13.14
N CYS A 108 -3.77 2.23 13.16
CA CYS A 108 -2.63 3.05 13.61
C CYS A 108 -1.36 2.94 12.76
N GLN A 109 -1.09 1.80 12.12
CA GLN A 109 0.16 1.63 11.41
C GLN A 109 0.14 2.31 10.04
N PHE A 110 1.18 3.04 9.75
CA PHE A 110 1.36 3.80 8.51
C PHE A 110 2.76 3.60 7.97
N TYR A 111 2.95 3.94 6.71
CA TYR A 111 4.29 4.01 6.10
C TYR A 111 4.44 5.24 5.21
N ILE A 112 5.69 5.70 5.08
CA ILE A 112 6.07 6.75 4.15
C ILE A 112 6.89 6.11 3.04
N VAL A 113 6.48 6.33 1.81
CA VAL A 113 7.10 5.76 0.62
C VAL A 113 8.44 6.43 0.34
N TRP A 114 9.47 5.63 0.09
CA TRP A 114 10.69 6.06 -0.57
C TRP A 114 10.72 5.59 -2.03
N GLY A 115 10.70 4.28 -2.22
CA GLY A 115 10.70 3.65 -3.54
C GLY A 115 11.99 3.87 -4.34
N LYS A 116 11.94 3.53 -5.59
CA LYS A 116 13.03 3.77 -6.57
C LYS A 116 12.52 4.57 -7.77
N VAL A 117 13.46 5.12 -8.54
CA VAL A 117 13.17 5.73 -9.84
C VAL A 117 13.10 4.62 -10.88
N TYR A 118 12.08 4.65 -11.71
CA TYR A 118 11.83 3.66 -12.76
C TYR A 118 12.18 4.20 -14.14
N LYS A 119 12.62 3.31 -15.02
CA LYS A 119 12.71 3.62 -16.45
C LYS A 119 11.32 3.51 -17.09
N PRO A 120 11.01 4.31 -18.14
CA PRO A 120 9.72 4.22 -18.83
C PRO A 120 9.35 2.79 -19.30
N GLN A 121 10.37 2.00 -19.68
CA GLN A 121 10.17 0.61 -20.11
C GLN A 121 9.76 -0.31 -18.97
N GLU A 122 10.25 -0.08 -17.73
CA GLU A 122 9.85 -0.84 -16.55
C GLU A 122 8.37 -0.57 -16.21
N LEU A 123 7.92 0.68 -16.32
CA LEU A 123 6.51 1.02 -16.12
C LEU A 123 5.60 0.36 -17.16
N LYS A 124 6.00 0.36 -18.44
CA LYS A 124 5.27 -0.35 -19.51
C LYS A 124 5.20 -1.86 -19.24
N GLN A 125 6.25 -2.45 -18.68
CA GLN A 125 6.23 -3.85 -18.29
C GLN A 125 5.26 -4.10 -17.13
N MET A 126 5.19 -3.19 -16.15
CA MET A 126 4.21 -3.27 -15.06
C MET A 126 2.77 -3.14 -15.58
N GLU A 127 2.49 -2.24 -16.52
CA GLU A 127 1.18 -2.13 -17.15
C GLU A 127 0.73 -3.46 -17.78
N ARG A 128 1.65 -4.15 -18.48
CA ARG A 128 1.36 -5.48 -19.05
C ARG A 128 1.07 -6.52 -17.96
N GLN A 129 1.81 -6.49 -16.85
CA GLN A 129 1.56 -7.38 -15.72
C GLN A 129 0.20 -7.11 -15.08
N LEU A 130 -0.18 -5.84 -14.91
CA LEU A 130 -1.49 -5.45 -14.40
C LEU A 130 -2.62 -5.91 -15.34
N GLU A 131 -2.44 -5.79 -16.66
CA GLU A 131 -3.39 -6.30 -17.67
C GLU A 131 -3.58 -7.82 -17.53
N MET A 132 -2.48 -8.57 -17.43
CA MET A 132 -2.53 -10.03 -17.20
C MET A 132 -3.23 -10.40 -15.89
N GLN A 133 -2.96 -9.67 -14.81
CA GLN A 133 -3.62 -9.88 -13.51
C GLN A 133 -5.12 -9.56 -13.57
N GLN A 134 -5.51 -8.50 -14.28
CA GLN A 134 -6.92 -8.15 -14.51
C GLN A 134 -7.64 -9.29 -15.26
N GLU A 135 -7.06 -9.79 -16.36
CA GLU A 135 -7.62 -10.89 -17.13
C GLU A 135 -7.72 -12.17 -16.29
N GLN A 136 -6.67 -12.50 -15.52
CA GLN A 136 -6.70 -13.65 -14.62
C GLN A 136 -7.78 -13.54 -13.55
N THR A 137 -7.99 -12.36 -13.00
CA THR A 137 -9.03 -12.10 -11.99
C THR A 137 -10.42 -12.29 -12.59
N ILE A 138 -10.66 -11.76 -13.79
CA ILE A 138 -11.93 -11.93 -14.52
C ILE A 138 -12.16 -13.40 -14.81
N PHE A 139 -11.17 -14.10 -15.37
CA PHE A 139 -11.27 -15.53 -15.69
C PHE A 139 -11.59 -16.37 -14.45
N ASN A 140 -10.90 -16.14 -13.34
CA ASN A 140 -11.13 -16.85 -12.09
C ASN A 140 -12.56 -16.62 -11.54
N ALA A 141 -13.06 -15.39 -11.65
CA ALA A 141 -14.43 -15.07 -11.25
C ALA A 141 -15.48 -15.77 -12.14
N LEU A 142 -15.24 -15.85 -13.44
CA LEU A 142 -16.08 -16.58 -14.38
C LEU A 142 -16.02 -18.09 -14.12
N ALA A 143 -14.83 -18.66 -13.98
CA ALA A 143 -14.64 -20.07 -13.67
C ALA A 143 -15.33 -20.47 -12.35
N LYS A 144 -15.32 -19.57 -11.35
CA LYS A 144 -16.04 -19.79 -10.09
C LYS A 144 -17.56 -19.86 -10.30
N LYS A 145 -18.12 -19.01 -11.18
CA LYS A 145 -19.56 -19.06 -11.51
C LYS A 145 -19.96 -20.36 -12.23
N HIS A 146 -19.06 -20.90 -13.07
CA HIS A 146 -19.27 -22.13 -13.82
C HIS A 146 -18.75 -23.39 -13.12
N ARG A 147 -18.47 -23.31 -11.81
CA ARG A 147 -17.84 -24.39 -11.03
C ARG A 147 -18.60 -25.71 -11.16
N ASP A 148 -19.93 -25.69 -11.02
CA ASP A 148 -20.76 -26.90 -11.03
C ASP A 148 -20.80 -27.55 -12.43
N GLU A 149 -20.83 -26.73 -13.48
CA GLU A 149 -20.75 -27.18 -14.88
C GLU A 149 -19.37 -27.81 -15.15
N ILE A 150 -18.28 -27.16 -14.74
CA ILE A 150 -16.91 -27.69 -14.84
C ILE A 150 -16.81 -29.05 -14.14
N MET A 151 -17.35 -29.15 -12.92
CA MET A 151 -17.35 -30.41 -12.14
C MET A 151 -18.15 -31.51 -12.82
N THR A 152 -19.29 -31.18 -13.43
CA THR A 152 -20.15 -32.13 -14.17
C THR A 152 -19.44 -32.65 -15.41
N LEU A 153 -18.86 -31.76 -16.22
CA LEU A 153 -18.11 -32.14 -17.43
C LEU A 153 -16.88 -33.00 -17.07
N ARG A 154 -16.18 -32.70 -15.99
CA ARG A 154 -15.05 -33.51 -15.48
C ARG A 154 -15.51 -34.90 -15.05
N ARG A 155 -16.63 -35.02 -14.33
CA ARG A 155 -17.20 -36.28 -13.87
C ARG A 155 -17.59 -37.16 -15.05
N ASN A 156 -18.18 -36.54 -16.08
CA ASN A 156 -18.60 -37.24 -17.30
C ASN A 156 -17.41 -37.52 -18.26
N ARG A 157 -16.20 -37.07 -17.93
CA ARG A 157 -15.00 -37.15 -18.79
C ARG A 157 -15.21 -36.51 -20.17
N ASP A 158 -16.10 -35.52 -20.24
CA ASP A 158 -16.38 -34.76 -21.47
C ASP A 158 -15.28 -33.71 -21.73
N ARG A 159 -14.23 -34.15 -22.42
CA ARG A 159 -13.09 -33.28 -22.78
C ARG A 159 -13.50 -32.20 -23.79
N THR A 160 -14.38 -32.52 -24.72
CA THR A 160 -14.85 -31.57 -25.74
C THR A 160 -15.69 -30.46 -25.12
N GLY A 161 -16.60 -30.82 -24.21
CA GLY A 161 -17.38 -29.86 -23.43
C GLY A 161 -16.50 -28.95 -22.56
N LEU A 162 -15.47 -29.52 -21.89
CA LEU A 162 -14.52 -28.74 -21.12
C LEU A 162 -13.73 -27.74 -21.97
N GLN A 163 -13.26 -28.16 -23.15
CA GLN A 163 -12.54 -27.29 -24.06
C GLN A 163 -13.43 -26.15 -24.57
N ARG A 164 -14.65 -26.45 -24.98
CA ARG A 164 -15.64 -25.46 -25.43
C ARG A 164 -15.92 -24.43 -24.32
N LEU A 165 -16.19 -24.87 -23.08
CA LEU A 165 -16.43 -23.99 -21.96
C LEU A 165 -15.20 -23.12 -21.67
N GLN A 166 -14.01 -23.69 -21.75
CA GLN A 166 -12.76 -22.92 -21.57
C GLN A 166 -12.64 -21.82 -22.62
N ASP A 167 -12.89 -22.12 -23.89
CA ASP A 167 -12.85 -21.16 -24.99
C ASP A 167 -13.87 -20.03 -24.79
N GLU A 168 -15.10 -20.37 -24.38
CA GLU A 168 -16.17 -19.41 -24.03
C GLU A 168 -15.75 -18.49 -22.88
N LEU A 169 -15.16 -19.04 -21.81
CA LEU A 169 -14.67 -18.24 -20.66
C LEU A 169 -13.49 -17.33 -21.04
N VAL A 170 -12.61 -17.78 -21.92
CA VAL A 170 -11.51 -16.95 -22.46
C VAL A 170 -12.07 -15.78 -23.27
N GLU A 171 -13.02 -16.05 -24.17
CA GLU A 171 -13.66 -15.00 -24.98
C GLU A 171 -14.40 -13.97 -24.11
N GLU A 172 -15.20 -14.45 -23.13
CA GLU A 172 -15.90 -13.56 -22.19
C GLU A 172 -14.91 -12.73 -21.34
N THR A 173 -13.78 -13.33 -20.93
CA THR A 173 -12.70 -12.63 -20.22
C THR A 173 -12.14 -11.50 -21.07
N GLN A 174 -11.84 -11.75 -22.34
CA GLN A 174 -11.30 -10.73 -23.25
C GLN A 174 -12.31 -9.60 -23.50
N GLN A 175 -13.59 -9.92 -23.65
CA GLN A 175 -14.64 -8.92 -23.82
C GLN A 175 -14.78 -8.03 -22.59
N LYS A 176 -14.82 -8.62 -21.39
CA LYS A 176 -14.88 -7.88 -20.12
C LYS A 176 -13.62 -7.04 -19.88
N SER A 177 -12.44 -7.58 -20.16
CA SER A 177 -11.17 -6.83 -20.04
C SER A 177 -11.17 -5.62 -20.96
N LYS A 178 -11.64 -5.75 -22.20
CA LYS A 178 -11.78 -4.62 -23.13
C LYS A 178 -12.76 -3.55 -22.64
N GLN A 179 -13.89 -3.96 -22.04
CA GLN A 179 -14.88 -3.04 -21.47
C GLN A 179 -14.34 -2.26 -20.26
N MET A 180 -13.55 -2.91 -19.42
CA MET A 180 -12.89 -2.27 -18.26
C MET A 180 -11.76 -1.32 -18.66
N GLY A 181 -11.21 -1.48 -19.87
CA GLY A 181 -10.04 -0.77 -20.32
C GLY A 181 -8.74 -1.36 -19.80
N LYS A 182 -7.66 -1.09 -20.52
CA LYS A 182 -6.32 -1.56 -20.12
C LYS A 182 -5.79 -0.71 -18.96
N PRO A 183 -5.25 -1.35 -17.90
CA PRO A 183 -4.56 -0.62 -16.87
C PRO A 183 -3.40 0.19 -17.46
N LYS A 184 -3.37 1.48 -17.17
CA LYS A 184 -2.29 2.40 -17.60
C LYS A 184 -1.98 3.37 -16.49
N PHE A 185 -0.72 3.73 -16.36
CA PHE A 185 -0.33 4.87 -15.56
C PHE A 185 -0.73 6.17 -16.24
N THR A 186 -1.18 7.14 -15.46
CA THR A 186 -1.39 8.51 -15.95
C THR A 186 -0.07 9.18 -16.28
N GLU A 187 -0.10 10.27 -17.07
CA GLU A 187 1.11 11.04 -17.36
C GLU A 187 1.79 11.55 -16.07
N GLU A 188 0.99 11.97 -15.08
CA GLU A 188 1.49 12.41 -13.78
C GLU A 188 2.21 11.28 -13.03
N GLN A 189 1.64 10.07 -13.02
CA GLN A 189 2.28 8.90 -12.43
C GLN A 189 3.58 8.53 -13.14
N VAL A 190 3.58 8.51 -14.49
CA VAL A 190 4.78 8.24 -15.27
C VAL A 190 5.87 9.27 -14.97
N GLN A 191 5.52 10.56 -14.94
CA GLN A 191 6.45 11.62 -14.61
C GLN A 191 7.01 11.43 -13.20
N ALA A 192 6.16 11.23 -12.19
CA ALA A 192 6.59 11.04 -10.82
C ALA A 192 7.51 9.82 -10.66
N TYR A 193 7.11 8.67 -11.17
CA TYR A 193 7.88 7.43 -11.03
C TYR A 193 9.20 7.42 -11.80
N THR A 194 9.30 8.20 -12.89
CA THR A 194 10.54 8.29 -13.69
C THR A 194 11.49 9.41 -13.25
N THR A 195 11.05 10.30 -12.35
CA THR A 195 11.87 11.41 -11.84
C THR A 195 12.10 11.33 -10.34
N VAL A 196 11.04 11.41 -9.56
CA VAL A 196 11.09 11.38 -8.08
C VAL A 196 11.21 9.95 -7.54
N GLY A 197 10.47 9.03 -8.15
CA GLY A 197 10.37 7.64 -7.73
C GLY A 197 9.14 7.33 -6.89
N GLY A 198 9.05 6.09 -6.44
CA GLY A 198 7.95 5.59 -5.63
C GLY A 198 7.79 4.07 -5.71
N THR A 199 6.57 3.58 -5.41
CA THR A 199 6.24 2.15 -5.36
C THR A 199 4.95 1.86 -6.14
N PRO A 200 4.97 1.92 -7.49
CA PRO A 200 3.77 1.80 -8.33
C PRO A 200 3.01 0.47 -8.15
N PHE A 201 3.68 -0.58 -7.66
CA PHE A 201 3.06 -1.88 -7.42
C PHE A 201 2.10 -1.89 -6.20
N LEU A 202 2.09 -0.81 -5.39
CA LEU A 202 1.14 -0.64 -4.28
C LEU A 202 -0.09 0.18 -4.68
N ASP A 203 -0.10 0.77 -5.87
CA ASP A 203 -1.19 1.63 -6.33
C ASP A 203 -2.52 0.90 -6.36
N ASN A 204 -3.59 1.58 -5.93
CA ASN A 204 -4.93 1.04 -5.83
C ASN A 204 -5.07 -0.22 -4.94
N GLN A 205 -4.11 -0.46 -4.05
CA GLN A 205 -4.11 -1.59 -3.12
C GLN A 205 -4.02 -1.17 -1.65
N TYR A 206 -3.53 0.04 -1.40
CA TYR A 206 -3.39 0.65 -0.07
C TYR A 206 -3.92 2.08 -0.13
N THR A 207 -4.49 2.54 0.98
CA THR A 207 -4.98 3.93 1.07
C THR A 207 -3.81 4.89 1.24
N VAL A 208 -3.63 5.78 0.28
CA VAL A 208 -2.75 6.94 0.36
C VAL A 208 -3.55 8.09 0.92
N PHE A 209 -3.23 8.59 2.10
CA PHE A 209 -4.04 9.59 2.81
C PHE A 209 -3.30 10.90 3.13
N GLY A 210 -2.07 11.03 2.62
CA GLY A 210 -1.27 12.25 2.79
C GLY A 210 0.05 12.18 2.03
N GLU A 211 0.86 13.20 2.22
CA GLU A 211 2.19 13.31 1.63
C GLU A 211 3.15 14.12 2.52
N VAL A 212 4.43 13.83 2.40
CA VAL A 212 5.50 14.63 2.99
C VAL A 212 5.61 15.94 2.23
N VAL A 213 5.52 17.07 2.95
CA VAL A 213 5.70 18.42 2.39
C VAL A 213 7.05 19.03 2.79
N GLU A 214 7.61 18.59 3.93
CA GLU A 214 8.94 18.98 4.39
C GLU A 214 9.63 17.80 5.07
N GLY A 215 10.96 17.75 5.00
CA GLY A 215 11.75 16.71 5.67
C GLY A 215 11.91 15.42 4.85
N LEU A 216 11.81 15.48 3.53
CA LEU A 216 12.07 14.32 2.68
C LEU A 216 13.52 13.81 2.80
N ASP A 217 14.48 14.72 3.08
CA ASP A 217 15.86 14.36 3.41
C ASP A 217 15.97 13.57 4.72
N VAL A 218 15.06 13.79 5.67
CA VAL A 218 14.97 13.00 6.91
C VAL A 218 14.43 11.60 6.61
N VAL A 219 13.43 11.48 5.73
CA VAL A 219 12.97 10.19 5.25
C VAL A 219 14.11 9.42 4.57
N GLU A 220 14.94 10.12 3.78
CA GLU A 220 16.13 9.52 3.15
C GLU A 220 17.14 9.02 4.18
N LYS A 221 17.40 9.79 5.22
CA LYS A 221 18.29 9.37 6.32
C LYS A 221 17.76 8.11 7.00
N ILE A 222 16.45 8.08 7.30
CA ILE A 222 15.82 6.94 7.97
C ILE A 222 15.85 5.69 7.08
N GLN A 223 15.50 5.79 5.79
CA GLN A 223 15.48 4.64 4.88
C GLN A 223 16.88 4.04 4.62
N ASN A 224 17.93 4.80 4.91
CA ASN A 224 19.33 4.35 4.74
C ASN A 224 19.98 3.81 6.02
N VAL A 225 19.26 3.77 7.15
CA VAL A 225 19.84 3.22 8.39
C VAL A 225 20.10 1.72 8.28
N ALA A 226 21.08 1.23 9.02
CA ALA A 226 21.34 -0.19 9.12
C ALA A 226 20.18 -0.89 9.87
N THR A 227 19.68 -1.98 9.30
CA THR A 227 18.59 -2.78 9.86
C THR A 227 19.06 -4.17 10.29
N LYS A 228 18.22 -4.86 11.07
CA LYS A 228 18.35 -6.28 11.42
C LYS A 228 17.61 -7.15 10.39
N ARG A 229 17.59 -8.47 10.61
CA ARG A 229 16.92 -9.43 9.72
C ARG A 229 15.40 -9.22 9.59
N ASP A 230 14.78 -8.63 10.62
CA ASP A 230 13.34 -8.30 10.70
C ASP A 230 13.03 -6.88 10.21
N ASP A 231 13.95 -6.26 9.47
CA ASP A 231 13.87 -4.88 8.96
C ASP A 231 13.76 -3.80 10.07
N ARG A 232 13.91 -4.16 11.35
CA ARG A 232 13.99 -3.18 12.44
C ARG A 232 15.32 -2.46 12.39
N PRO A 233 15.38 -1.11 12.48
CA PRO A 233 16.61 -0.36 12.63
C PRO A 233 17.45 -0.90 13.79
N LYS A 234 18.77 -0.95 13.62
CA LYS A 234 19.70 -1.38 14.69
C LYS A 234 19.65 -0.42 15.87
N ASP A 235 19.57 0.86 15.57
CA ASP A 235 19.32 1.94 16.55
C ASP A 235 17.88 2.40 16.35
N ASP A 236 17.12 2.34 17.44
CA ASP A 236 15.69 2.67 17.40
C ASP A 236 15.47 4.13 17.05
N ILE A 237 14.52 4.39 16.15
CA ILE A 237 14.12 5.72 15.72
C ILE A 237 12.75 6.01 16.28
N ALA A 238 12.71 6.67 17.42
CA ALA A 238 11.47 7.08 18.07
C ALA A 238 10.90 8.33 17.42
N MET A 239 9.59 8.47 17.50
CA MET A 239 8.85 9.64 17.01
C MET A 239 7.97 10.26 18.09
N THR A 240 7.69 11.53 17.91
CA THR A 240 6.64 12.29 18.59
C THR A 240 5.90 13.08 17.53
N MET A 241 4.58 13.17 17.64
CA MET A 241 3.77 13.85 16.63
C MET A 241 3.00 15.02 17.21
N THR A 242 2.96 16.14 16.47
CA THR A 242 2.18 17.33 16.83
C THR A 242 1.41 17.85 15.62
N ILE A 243 0.24 18.44 15.90
CA ILE A 243 -0.52 19.16 14.88
C ILE A 243 0.10 20.53 14.72
N VAL A 244 0.36 20.94 13.48
CA VAL A 244 0.83 22.28 13.14
C VAL A 244 -0.18 22.93 12.20
N GLU A 245 -0.43 24.23 12.44
CA GLU A 245 -1.31 25.02 11.55
C GLU A 245 -0.62 25.24 10.20
N GLU A 246 -1.42 25.34 9.15
CA GLU A 246 -0.92 25.80 7.86
C GLU A 246 -0.65 27.29 7.97
N GLY A 247 0.61 27.67 7.78
CA GLY A 247 1.05 29.07 7.78
C GLY A 247 0.58 29.83 6.53
#